data_94f9413424f7103774a3619182252f94
#
_entry.id   94f9413424f7103774a3619182252f94
#
_cell.length_a   1.000
_cell.length_b   1.000
_cell.length_c   1.000
_cell.angle_alpha   90.00
_cell.angle_beta   90.00
_cell.angle_gamma   90.00
#
_symmetry.space_group_name_H-M   'P 1'
#
loop_
_entity.id
_entity.type
_entity.pdbx_description
1 polymer ?
#
loop_
_entity_poly.entity_id
_entity_poly.type
_entity_poly.pdbx_seq_one_letter_code
_entity_poly.pdbx_strand_id
1 'polypeptide(L)'
;MKKTLSLILAAVMIAAALLTFASCGKSGSGKVKVIDIALSEEEYAFAVNKSDDELLAKANEYLAKIKADGTFDAICNKYFGDGTPTKITSSTLDESKDQLVVATSTGFEPFEMVDENGKFYGVDLEIAAGLAEYLGKELVIQD
;
A
#
# COMPACT_ATOMS: atom_id res chain seq x y z
N MET A 1 48.10 -41.40 24.58
CA MET A 1 47.48 -41.66 23.28
C MET A 1 46.01 -41.19 23.19
N LYS A 2 45.10 -41.54 24.11
CA LYS A 2 43.70 -41.10 24.04
C LYS A 2 43.47 -39.58 24.16
N LYS A 3 44.24 -38.88 25.06
CA LYS A 3 44.15 -37.44 25.28
C LYS A 3 44.67 -36.62 24.07
N THR A 4 45.75 -37.11 23.43
CA THR A 4 46.30 -36.44 22.23
C THR A 4 45.42 -36.59 21.02
N LEU A 5 44.74 -37.75 20.86
CA LEU A 5 43.79 -37.99 19.78
C LEU A 5 42.54 -37.11 19.92
N SER A 6 42.04 -36.93 21.16
CA SER A 6 40.92 -36.03 21.46
C SER A 6 41.22 -34.57 21.16
N LEU A 7 42.44 -34.11 21.44
CA LEU A 7 42.88 -32.72 21.15
C LEU A 7 42.99 -32.48 19.63
N ILE A 8 43.49 -33.47 18.87
CA ILE A 8 43.59 -33.36 17.42
C ILE A 8 42.18 -33.34 16.80
N LEU A 9 41.25 -34.15 17.30
CA LEU A 9 39.86 -34.17 16.79
C LEU A 9 39.14 -32.85 17.06
N ALA A 10 39.33 -32.27 18.24
CA ALA A 10 38.78 -30.97 18.58
C ALA A 10 39.34 -29.83 17.70
N ALA A 11 40.63 -29.85 17.44
CA ALA A 11 41.26 -28.85 16.55
C ALA A 11 40.76 -28.94 15.09
N VAL A 12 40.53 -30.15 14.59
CA VAL A 12 39.98 -30.37 13.24
C VAL A 12 38.53 -29.89 13.15
N MET A 13 37.69 -30.10 14.18
CA MET A 13 36.33 -29.62 14.19
C MET A 13 36.25 -28.10 14.25
N ILE A 14 37.11 -27.42 15.00
CA ILE A 14 37.21 -25.95 15.07
C ILE A 14 37.66 -25.40 13.71
N ALA A 15 38.65 -26.02 13.06
CA ALA A 15 39.10 -25.59 11.73
C ALA A 15 38.01 -25.78 10.67
N ALA A 16 37.22 -26.84 10.72
CA ALA A 16 36.10 -27.07 9.81
C ALA A 16 34.98 -26.04 10.03
N ALA A 17 34.69 -25.68 11.27
CA ALA A 17 33.70 -24.65 11.62
C ALA A 17 34.10 -23.24 11.12
N LEU A 18 35.39 -22.92 11.14
CA LEU A 18 35.90 -21.61 10.65
C LEU A 18 35.82 -21.49 9.12
N LEU A 19 35.89 -22.62 8.40
CA LEU A 19 35.79 -22.63 6.93
C LEU A 19 34.34 -22.45 6.43
N THR A 20 33.33 -22.77 7.23
CA THR A 20 31.93 -22.56 6.85
C THR A 20 31.49 -21.09 6.92
N PHE A 21 32.14 -20.26 7.73
CA PHE A 21 31.84 -18.83 7.80
C PHE A 21 32.46 -18.00 6.64
N ALA A 22 33.42 -18.56 5.91
CA ALA A 22 34.02 -17.87 4.78
C ALA A 22 33.22 -17.95 3.48
N SER A 23 32.13 -18.72 3.46
CA SER A 23 31.31 -18.91 2.25
C SER A 23 30.14 -17.88 2.12
N CYS A 24 29.92 -17.00 3.09
CA CYS A 24 28.92 -15.94 3.04
C CYS A 24 29.45 -14.58 2.56
N GLY A 25 30.35 -14.56 1.62
CA GLY A 25 30.99 -13.34 1.19
C GLY A 25 31.14 -13.16 -0.31
N LYS A 26 30.07 -13.33 -1.08
CA LYS A 26 29.86 -12.65 -2.37
C LYS A 26 28.38 -12.77 -2.73
N SER A 27 27.52 -12.04 -2.03
CA SER A 27 26.33 -11.50 -2.67
C SER A 27 26.85 -10.68 -3.84
N GLY A 28 26.77 -11.22 -5.04
CA GLY A 28 26.89 -10.44 -6.24
C GLY A 28 25.82 -9.36 -6.17
N SER A 29 26.18 -8.16 -5.76
CA SER A 29 25.32 -6.99 -5.92
C SER A 29 25.20 -6.77 -7.42
N GLY A 30 24.31 -7.54 -8.05
CA GLY A 30 23.85 -7.22 -9.38
C GLY A 30 23.32 -5.80 -9.29
N LYS A 31 24.01 -4.85 -9.92
CA LYS A 31 23.53 -3.48 -9.97
C LYS A 31 22.26 -3.52 -10.80
N VAL A 32 21.10 -3.51 -10.13
CA VAL A 32 19.84 -3.26 -10.80
C VAL A 32 19.80 -1.77 -11.16
N LYS A 33 19.31 -1.48 -12.35
CA LYS A 33 19.09 -0.11 -12.82
C LYS A 33 17.61 0.03 -13.10
N VAL A 34 17.00 1.06 -12.51
CA VAL A 34 15.65 1.48 -12.92
C VAL A 34 15.73 1.94 -14.38
N ILE A 35 14.88 1.38 -15.21
CA ILE A 35 14.73 1.82 -16.59
C ILE A 35 13.77 3.01 -16.54
N ASP A 36 14.26 4.17 -16.95
CA ASP A 36 13.51 5.43 -16.98
C ASP A 36 12.67 5.53 -18.28
N ILE A 37 11.88 4.48 -18.51
CA ILE A 37 10.93 4.39 -19.62
C ILE A 37 9.65 3.81 -19.05
N ALA A 38 8.55 4.53 -19.16
CA ALA A 38 7.23 4.00 -18.81
C ALA A 38 6.93 2.78 -19.71
N LEU A 39 6.61 1.65 -19.09
CA LEU A 39 6.26 0.42 -19.79
C LEU A 39 4.77 0.39 -20.19
N SER A 40 3.95 1.14 -19.47
CA SER A 40 2.53 1.33 -19.72
C SER A 40 2.10 2.74 -19.30
N GLU A 41 1.04 3.24 -19.92
CA GLU A 41 0.28 4.38 -19.42
C GLU A 41 -1.05 3.81 -18.91
N GLU A 42 -1.33 4.01 -17.62
CA GLU A 42 -2.53 3.51 -16.99
C GLU A 42 -3.37 4.69 -16.49
N GLU A 43 -4.67 4.61 -16.73
CA GLU A 43 -5.64 5.56 -16.22
C GLU A 43 -6.54 4.87 -15.20
N TYR A 44 -6.74 5.50 -14.06
CA TYR A 44 -7.63 5.01 -13.01
C TYR A 44 -8.86 5.90 -12.93
N ALA A 45 -10.02 5.28 -12.70
CA ALA A 45 -11.28 5.99 -12.63
C ALA A 45 -12.22 5.35 -11.59
N PHE A 46 -13.02 6.19 -10.95
CA PHE A 46 -14.15 5.73 -10.14
C PHE A 46 -15.38 5.50 -11.03
N ALA A 47 -16.05 4.40 -10.81
CA ALA A 47 -17.33 4.13 -11.45
C ALA A 47 -18.48 4.51 -10.53
N VAL A 48 -19.50 5.15 -11.07
CA VAL A 48 -20.76 5.44 -10.38
C VAL A 48 -21.93 4.79 -11.14
N ASN A 49 -23.06 4.63 -10.45
CA ASN A 49 -24.25 4.13 -11.13
C ASN A 49 -24.62 5.07 -12.31
N LYS A 50 -24.84 4.49 -13.49
CA LYS A 50 -25.15 5.24 -14.71
C LYS A 50 -26.39 6.12 -14.65
N SER A 51 -27.25 5.93 -13.64
CA SER A 51 -28.45 6.73 -13.40
C SER A 51 -28.23 7.81 -12.32
N ASP A 52 -27.01 7.91 -11.76
CA ASP A 52 -26.67 8.86 -10.70
C ASP A 52 -25.77 9.99 -11.25
N ASP A 53 -26.38 10.82 -12.11
CA ASP A 53 -25.69 11.97 -12.72
C ASP A 53 -25.26 13.00 -11.67
N GLU A 54 -25.96 13.09 -10.54
CA GLU A 54 -25.62 14.00 -9.47
C GLU A 54 -24.33 13.58 -8.76
N LEU A 55 -24.21 12.32 -8.38
CA LEU A 55 -22.99 11.79 -7.76
C LEU A 55 -21.82 11.89 -8.74
N LEU A 56 -22.03 11.60 -10.03
CA LEU A 56 -21.00 11.74 -11.06
C LEU A 56 -20.48 13.18 -11.13
N ALA A 57 -21.40 14.15 -11.18
CA ALA A 57 -21.03 15.57 -11.24
C ALA A 57 -20.25 16.00 -9.97
N LYS A 58 -20.71 15.60 -8.78
CA LYS A 58 -20.08 15.91 -7.51
C LYS A 58 -18.72 15.24 -7.35
N ALA A 59 -18.55 13.98 -7.75
CA ALA A 59 -17.26 13.30 -7.76
C ALA A 59 -16.25 14.00 -8.66
N ASN A 60 -16.66 14.37 -9.88
CA ASN A 60 -15.79 15.11 -10.80
C ASN A 60 -15.43 16.51 -10.28
N GLU A 61 -16.37 17.23 -9.65
CA GLU A 61 -16.14 18.53 -9.00
C GLU A 61 -15.10 18.37 -7.87
N TYR A 62 -15.27 17.37 -7.02
CA TYR A 62 -14.33 17.08 -5.94
C TYR A 62 -12.94 16.71 -6.46
N LEU A 63 -12.84 15.84 -7.48
CA LEU A 63 -11.55 15.46 -8.07
C LEU A 63 -10.84 16.68 -8.70
N ALA A 64 -11.58 17.54 -9.39
CA ALA A 64 -11.02 18.79 -9.93
C ALA A 64 -10.51 19.71 -8.81
N LYS A 65 -11.27 19.83 -7.72
CA LYS A 65 -10.88 20.61 -6.53
C LYS A 65 -9.58 20.12 -5.93
N ILE A 66 -9.48 18.82 -5.59
CA ILE A 66 -8.30 18.27 -4.90
C ILE A 66 -7.04 18.31 -5.77
N LYS A 67 -7.20 18.24 -7.11
CA LYS A 67 -6.08 18.44 -8.06
C LYS A 67 -5.64 19.91 -8.10
N ALA A 68 -6.57 20.83 -8.01
CA ALA A 68 -6.27 22.26 -8.07
C ALA A 68 -5.64 22.81 -6.79
N ASP A 69 -6.02 22.29 -5.62
CA ASP A 69 -5.57 22.78 -4.31
C ASP A 69 -4.37 22.02 -3.74
N GLY A 70 -3.84 21.01 -4.46
CA GLY A 70 -2.69 20.20 -4.05
C GLY A 70 -3.00 19.04 -3.09
N THR A 71 -4.27 18.85 -2.72
CA THR A 71 -4.69 17.73 -1.86
C THR A 71 -4.39 16.38 -2.52
N PHE A 72 -4.61 16.26 -3.83
CA PHE A 72 -4.29 15.04 -4.57
C PHE A 72 -2.80 14.70 -4.50
N ASP A 73 -1.92 15.68 -4.71
CA ASP A 73 -0.48 15.49 -4.63
C ASP A 73 -0.05 15.12 -3.21
N ALA A 74 -0.70 15.70 -2.19
CA ALA A 74 -0.45 15.36 -0.79
C ALA A 74 -0.87 13.91 -0.47
N ILE A 75 -2.00 13.43 -1.02
CA ILE A 75 -2.41 12.03 -0.91
C ILE A 75 -1.38 11.14 -1.60
N CYS A 76 -1.04 11.42 -2.85
CA CYS A 76 -0.05 10.62 -3.60
C CYS A 76 1.29 10.54 -2.88
N ASN A 77 1.77 11.63 -2.27
CA ASN A 77 3.03 11.65 -1.55
C ASN A 77 3.05 10.70 -0.33
N LYS A 78 1.90 10.37 0.25
CA LYS A 78 1.81 9.41 1.35
C LYS A 78 2.12 7.97 0.92
N TYR A 79 1.94 7.65 -0.37
CA TYR A 79 2.05 6.30 -0.91
C TYR A 79 3.20 6.11 -1.90
N PHE A 80 3.58 7.17 -2.61
CA PHE A 80 4.65 7.15 -3.59
C PHE A 80 5.88 7.97 -3.16
N GLY A 81 5.80 8.69 -2.02
CA GLY A 81 6.86 9.52 -1.47
C GLY A 81 7.17 9.17 -0.02
N ASP A 82 7.53 10.19 0.76
CA ASP A 82 7.98 10.04 2.15
C ASP A 82 6.87 10.28 3.19
N GLY A 83 5.62 10.47 2.75
CA GLY A 83 4.48 10.71 3.63
C GLY A 83 4.04 9.45 4.39
N THR A 84 3.13 9.65 5.34
CA THR A 84 2.56 8.56 6.13
C THR A 84 1.13 8.27 5.69
N PRO A 85 0.78 7.04 5.30
CA PRO A 85 -0.57 6.64 4.94
C PRO A 85 -1.60 6.93 6.03
N THR A 86 -2.75 7.45 5.64
CA THR A 86 -3.87 7.71 6.54
C THR A 86 -4.71 6.44 6.70
N LYS A 87 -5.04 6.09 7.94
CA LYS A 87 -5.96 4.98 8.22
C LYS A 87 -7.40 5.48 8.22
N ILE A 88 -8.24 4.81 7.45
CA ILE A 88 -9.63 5.16 7.21
C ILE A 88 -10.52 4.18 7.96
N THR A 89 -11.56 4.70 8.58
CA THR A 89 -12.59 3.88 9.24
C THR A 89 -13.84 3.88 8.37
N SER A 90 -14.31 2.69 8.02
CA SER A 90 -15.60 2.49 7.38
C SER A 90 -16.70 2.46 8.43
N SER A 91 -17.81 3.13 8.17
CA SER A 91 -19.04 2.96 8.93
C SER A 91 -19.74 1.64 8.57
N THR A 92 -20.63 1.19 9.41
CA THR A 92 -21.53 0.08 9.07
C THR A 92 -22.61 0.58 8.12
N LEU A 93 -22.97 -0.24 7.12
CA LEU A 93 -24.05 0.08 6.21
C LEU A 93 -25.38 0.19 7.00
N ASP A 94 -26.06 1.28 6.80
CA ASP A 94 -27.36 1.59 7.41
C ASP A 94 -28.19 2.40 6.41
N GLU A 95 -29.17 1.78 5.79
CA GLU A 95 -30.01 2.39 4.76
C GLU A 95 -30.85 3.59 5.26
N SER A 96 -30.96 3.78 6.58
CA SER A 96 -31.62 4.94 7.16
C SER A 96 -30.74 6.18 7.25
N LYS A 97 -29.45 6.04 6.95
CA LYS A 97 -28.46 7.12 7.02
C LYS A 97 -28.04 7.62 5.64
N ASP A 98 -27.58 8.85 5.61
CA ASP A 98 -26.98 9.41 4.41
C ASP A 98 -25.52 8.97 4.29
N GLN A 99 -25.28 7.94 3.49
CA GLN A 99 -23.98 7.27 3.37
C GLN A 99 -23.50 7.27 1.93
N LEU A 100 -22.18 7.43 1.75
CA LEU A 100 -21.49 7.09 0.51
C LEU A 100 -20.97 5.67 0.64
N VAL A 101 -21.55 4.77 -0.14
CA VAL A 101 -21.12 3.38 -0.19
C VAL A 101 -20.14 3.21 -1.34
N VAL A 102 -18.94 2.74 -1.03
CA VAL A 102 -17.87 2.51 -1.98
C VAL A 102 -17.52 1.02 -1.97
N ALA A 103 -17.69 0.37 -3.12
CA ALA A 103 -17.22 -0.98 -3.33
C ALA A 103 -15.77 -0.96 -3.84
N THR A 104 -14.94 -1.84 -3.30
CA THR A 104 -13.54 -1.98 -3.66
C THR A 104 -13.13 -3.45 -3.65
N SER A 105 -11.90 -3.75 -4.01
CA SER A 105 -11.30 -5.08 -3.86
C SER A 105 -9.90 -4.89 -3.29
N THR A 106 -9.79 -4.97 -1.97
CA THR A 106 -8.54 -4.68 -1.27
C THR A 106 -7.41 -5.65 -1.63
N GLY A 107 -6.17 -5.17 -1.55
CA GLY A 107 -4.97 -5.92 -1.91
C GLY A 107 -4.27 -5.40 -3.16
N PHE A 108 -4.76 -4.32 -3.76
CA PHE A 108 -4.10 -3.66 -4.88
C PHE A 108 -3.27 -2.46 -4.38
N GLU A 109 -2.04 -2.75 -3.98
CA GLU A 109 -1.10 -1.74 -3.44
C GLU A 109 -0.62 -0.79 -4.55
N PRO A 110 -0.54 0.53 -4.28
CA PRO A 110 -0.86 1.26 -3.05
C PRO A 110 -2.25 1.91 -3.06
N PHE A 111 -3.16 1.47 -3.91
CA PHE A 111 -4.44 2.15 -4.16
C PHE A 111 -5.53 1.78 -3.14
N GLU A 112 -5.67 0.49 -2.81
CA GLU A 112 -6.75 -0.01 -1.95
C GLU A 112 -6.27 -1.19 -1.11
N MET A 113 -6.18 -0.96 0.20
CA MET A 113 -5.59 -1.90 1.14
C MET A 113 -6.36 -1.93 2.45
N VAL A 114 -6.23 -3.04 3.18
CA VAL A 114 -6.71 -3.21 4.55
C VAL A 114 -5.57 -3.77 5.41
N ASP A 115 -5.42 -3.26 6.62
CA ASP A 115 -4.44 -3.77 7.56
C ASP A 115 -5.01 -4.89 8.44
N GLU A 116 -4.15 -5.53 9.25
CA GLU A 116 -4.50 -6.62 10.16
C GLU A 116 -5.56 -6.24 11.22
N ASN A 117 -5.78 -4.94 11.44
CA ASN A 117 -6.79 -4.42 12.35
C ASN A 117 -8.09 -4.03 11.63
N GLY A 118 -8.22 -4.35 10.35
CA GLY A 118 -9.38 -4.01 9.54
C GLY A 118 -9.48 -2.53 9.19
N LYS A 119 -8.37 -1.78 9.25
CA LYS A 119 -8.34 -0.37 8.84
C LYS A 119 -7.96 -0.27 7.38
N PHE A 120 -8.76 0.45 6.64
CA PHE A 120 -8.54 0.73 5.24
C PHE A 120 -7.49 1.82 5.04
N TYR A 121 -6.76 1.77 3.93
CA TYR A 121 -5.82 2.79 3.49
C TYR A 121 -5.48 2.60 2.01
N GLY A 122 -4.96 3.62 1.36
CA GLY A 122 -4.64 3.62 -0.06
C GLY A 122 -5.09 4.91 -0.73
N VAL A 123 -4.54 5.18 -1.90
CA VAL A 123 -4.83 6.42 -2.65
C VAL A 123 -6.32 6.55 -2.93
N ASP A 124 -6.94 5.50 -3.45
CA ASP A 124 -8.34 5.52 -3.85
C ASP A 124 -9.26 5.65 -2.64
N LEU A 125 -8.90 4.99 -1.54
CA LEU A 125 -9.70 5.03 -0.33
C LEU A 125 -9.58 6.36 0.42
N GLU A 126 -8.41 7.05 0.36
CA GLU A 126 -8.29 8.42 0.88
C GLU A 126 -9.09 9.41 0.03
N ILE A 127 -9.10 9.25 -1.29
CA ILE A 127 -9.94 10.08 -2.18
C ILE A 127 -11.42 9.82 -1.89
N ALA A 128 -11.83 8.55 -1.71
CA ALA A 128 -13.20 8.19 -1.38
C ALA A 128 -13.64 8.76 -0.02
N ALA A 129 -12.75 8.74 0.98
CA ALA A 129 -13.02 9.32 2.29
C ALA A 129 -13.21 10.84 2.21
N GLY A 130 -12.35 11.52 1.47
CA GLY A 130 -12.50 12.96 1.24
C GLY A 130 -13.73 13.32 0.41
N LEU A 131 -14.14 12.48 -0.54
CA LEU A 131 -15.40 12.66 -1.27
C LEU A 131 -16.61 12.51 -0.34
N ALA A 132 -16.61 11.51 0.56
CA ALA A 132 -17.69 11.35 1.53
C ALA A 132 -17.80 12.59 2.44
N GLU A 133 -16.67 13.10 2.93
CA GLU A 133 -16.63 14.34 3.72
C GLU A 133 -17.15 15.55 2.90
N TYR A 134 -16.72 15.69 1.65
CA TYR A 134 -17.16 16.75 0.74
C TYR A 134 -18.67 16.72 0.50
N LEU A 135 -19.25 15.53 0.46
CA LEU A 135 -20.70 15.32 0.31
C LEU A 135 -21.47 15.44 1.64
N GLY A 136 -20.78 15.51 2.78
CA GLY A 136 -21.39 15.48 4.11
C GLY A 136 -21.97 14.12 4.49
N LYS A 137 -21.45 13.02 3.92
CA LYS A 137 -21.95 11.66 4.08
C LYS A 137 -21.01 10.82 4.94
N GLU A 138 -21.56 9.82 5.65
CA GLU A 138 -20.73 8.79 6.26
C GLU A 138 -20.16 7.85 5.18
N LEU A 139 -18.87 7.52 5.26
CA LEU A 139 -18.24 6.56 4.36
C LEU A 139 -18.52 5.12 4.78
N VAL A 140 -18.98 4.31 3.87
CA VAL A 140 -19.08 2.85 3.99
C VAL A 140 -18.21 2.22 2.90
N ILE A 141 -17.24 1.41 3.29
CA ILE A 141 -16.40 0.63 2.36
C ILE A 141 -16.87 -0.81 2.39
N GLN A 142 -17.15 -1.36 1.23
CA GLN A 142 -17.49 -2.77 1.01
C GLN A 142 -16.37 -3.41 0.17
N ASP A 143 -15.67 -4.34 0.80
CA ASP A 143 -14.60 -5.13 0.19
C ASP A 143 -15.16 -6.48 -0.31
#